data_c29c8b9bfc068dac3235e0e8f83510e9
#
_entry.id   c29c8b9bfc068dac3235e0e8f83510e9
#
_cell.length_a   1.000
_cell.length_b   1.000
_cell.length_c   1.000
_cell.angle_alpha   90.00
_cell.angle_beta   90.00
_cell.angle_gamma   90.00
#
_symmetry.space_group_name_H-M   'P 1'
#
loop_
_entity.id
_entity.type
_entity.pdbx_description
1 polymer ?
#
loop_
_entity_poly.entity_id
_entity_poly.type
_entity_poly.pdbx_seq_one_letter_code
_entity_poly.pdbx_strand_id
1 'polypeptide(L)'
;DGVFNHCGSFNKWLDRERIYEKQEGYGKGAYVSADSDYHSFFRFFKEEWPYNHNYDGWWGHDTLPKLNYEGSEELQKYILNIAKKWVSPPYNVDGWRLDVAADLGYSNEFNHEFWKKFRTAVKEANPEALILAEHYGDPREWLQGDEWDTVMNYDAFMEPLTWFFTGMEKHSDERRQDLWGNADHFVSVMNHHMAAMQTPSLQVAMNELSNHDHSRFLTRTNHIVGRVQNLGYKAAREGINSAVMRSAVVMQMTWVGAPTIYYGDEAGVCGFTDPDNRRTYPWGQEDKELLQFHKDMIRIRKEESVLRCGSLKMLFWDENVLAYSRFTQEQQIVVIINNSKKLKEITVPVWMAELPMKGKMDRLLYTYEQGYTMEPDYVLIDQGEVVLNMGRHSAIILCSR
;
A
#
# COMPACT_ATOMS: atom_id res chain seq x y z
N ASP A 1 -10.72 0.46 -9.57
CA ASP A 1 -9.38 0.42 -10.18
C ASP A 1 -9.44 0.99 -11.59
N GLY A 2 -8.50 1.89 -11.90
CA GLY A 2 -8.37 2.57 -13.18
C GLY A 2 -7.16 2.06 -13.94
N VAL A 3 -7.30 0.92 -14.63
CA VAL A 3 -6.27 0.39 -15.53
C VAL A 3 -6.40 1.14 -16.87
N PHE A 4 -5.75 2.31 -16.95
CA PHE A 4 -5.91 3.21 -18.10
C PHE A 4 -4.69 3.27 -19.01
N ASN A 5 -3.51 2.84 -18.55
CA ASN A 5 -2.29 2.86 -19.38
C ASN A 5 -2.33 1.87 -20.55
N HIS A 6 -2.98 0.72 -20.36
CA HIS A 6 -3.07 -0.37 -21.33
C HIS A 6 -4.44 -1.07 -21.24
N CYS A 7 -4.69 -1.98 -22.14
CA CYS A 7 -5.84 -2.88 -22.04
C CYS A 7 -5.41 -4.33 -22.28
N GLY A 8 -6.32 -5.29 -22.09
CA GLY A 8 -6.07 -6.67 -22.51
C GLY A 8 -6.15 -6.81 -24.03
N SER A 9 -5.34 -7.68 -24.62
CA SER A 9 -5.32 -7.94 -26.06
C SER A 9 -6.67 -8.44 -26.62
N PHE A 10 -7.49 -9.06 -25.76
CA PHE A 10 -8.85 -9.51 -26.07
C PHE A 10 -9.91 -8.41 -25.99
N ASN A 11 -9.56 -7.17 -25.62
CA ASN A 11 -10.48 -6.05 -25.58
C ASN A 11 -11.02 -5.78 -27.00
N LYS A 12 -12.31 -5.46 -27.11
CA LYS A 12 -12.97 -5.19 -28.41
C LYS A 12 -12.30 -4.08 -29.23
N TRP A 13 -11.58 -3.16 -28.60
CA TRP A 13 -10.87 -2.10 -29.29
C TRP A 13 -9.71 -2.62 -30.16
N LEU A 14 -8.97 -3.64 -29.67
CA LEU A 14 -7.92 -4.29 -30.42
C LEU A 14 -8.42 -5.57 -31.10
N ASP A 15 -9.08 -6.45 -30.34
CA ASP A 15 -9.62 -7.74 -30.78
C ASP A 15 -8.56 -8.68 -31.41
N ARG A 16 -7.38 -8.79 -30.76
CA ARG A 16 -6.30 -9.67 -31.23
C ARG A 16 -6.73 -11.12 -31.28
N GLU A 17 -7.52 -11.58 -30.34
CA GLU A 17 -8.04 -12.94 -30.25
C GLU A 17 -9.24 -13.19 -31.17
N ARG A 18 -9.69 -12.16 -31.92
CA ARG A 18 -10.75 -12.22 -32.91
C ARG A 18 -12.09 -12.74 -32.33
N ILE A 19 -12.39 -12.29 -31.12
CA ILE A 19 -13.62 -12.64 -30.40
C ILE A 19 -14.83 -11.89 -30.98
N TYR A 20 -14.63 -10.61 -31.27
CA TYR A 20 -15.70 -9.69 -31.71
C TYR A 20 -15.84 -9.57 -33.22
N GLU A 21 -14.82 -9.90 -34.01
CA GLU A 21 -14.81 -9.80 -35.46
C GLU A 21 -16.04 -10.45 -36.12
N LYS A 22 -16.56 -11.52 -35.54
CA LYS A 22 -17.68 -12.30 -36.08
C LYS A 22 -18.99 -12.11 -35.33
N GLN A 23 -19.03 -11.22 -34.35
CA GLN A 23 -20.22 -10.99 -33.55
C GLN A 23 -21.01 -9.82 -34.13
N GLU A 24 -22.32 -10.06 -34.32
CA GLU A 24 -23.25 -9.03 -34.77
C GLU A 24 -23.34 -7.88 -33.76
N GLY A 25 -23.32 -6.64 -34.25
CA GLY A 25 -23.35 -5.44 -33.38
C GLY A 25 -22.01 -4.91 -32.92
N TYR A 26 -20.89 -5.59 -33.24
CA TYR A 26 -19.56 -5.08 -32.96
C TYR A 26 -18.82 -4.63 -34.22
N GLY A 27 -18.12 -3.48 -34.14
CA GLY A 27 -17.19 -3.04 -35.18
C GLY A 27 -15.89 -3.91 -35.15
N LYS A 28 -15.11 -3.79 -36.22
CA LYS A 28 -13.79 -4.45 -36.27
C LYS A 28 -12.80 -3.81 -35.30
N GLY A 29 -12.09 -4.61 -34.54
CA GLY A 29 -10.98 -4.13 -33.70
C GLY A 29 -9.80 -3.62 -34.52
N ALA A 30 -8.95 -2.81 -33.89
CA ALA A 30 -7.79 -2.18 -34.57
C ALA A 30 -6.73 -3.19 -35.02
N TYR A 31 -6.65 -4.36 -34.42
CA TYR A 31 -5.83 -5.47 -34.88
C TYR A 31 -6.34 -6.05 -36.23
N VAL A 32 -7.68 -6.11 -36.36
CA VAL A 32 -8.33 -6.78 -37.48
C VAL A 32 -8.30 -5.93 -38.76
N SER A 33 -8.46 -4.60 -38.65
CA SER A 33 -8.58 -3.71 -39.81
C SER A 33 -8.01 -2.33 -39.56
N ALA A 34 -7.37 -1.75 -40.59
CA ALA A 34 -6.96 -0.34 -40.59
C ALA A 34 -8.16 0.64 -40.49
N ASP A 35 -9.32 0.23 -40.97
CA ASP A 35 -10.54 1.05 -40.95
C ASP A 35 -11.31 0.95 -39.63
N SER A 36 -10.70 0.38 -38.58
CA SER A 36 -11.31 0.29 -37.26
C SER A 36 -11.54 1.67 -36.65
N ASP A 37 -12.73 1.90 -36.07
CA ASP A 37 -13.05 3.09 -35.28
C ASP A 37 -12.08 3.28 -34.11
N TYR A 38 -11.42 2.19 -33.67
CA TYR A 38 -10.45 2.19 -32.58
C TYR A 38 -8.98 2.27 -33.03
N HIS A 39 -8.71 2.49 -34.33
CA HIS A 39 -7.36 2.51 -34.86
C HIS A 39 -6.46 3.51 -34.11
N SER A 40 -6.94 4.73 -33.88
CA SER A 40 -6.19 5.78 -33.17
C SER A 40 -5.93 5.49 -31.69
N PHE A 41 -6.61 4.50 -31.08
CA PHE A 41 -6.45 4.13 -29.67
C PHE A 41 -5.14 3.38 -29.42
N PHE A 42 -4.49 2.91 -30.48
CA PHE A 42 -3.22 2.19 -30.43
C PHE A 42 -2.19 2.83 -31.35
N ARG A 43 -0.92 2.63 -31.02
CA ARG A 43 0.19 3.02 -31.87
C ARG A 43 0.69 1.80 -32.63
N PHE A 44 0.66 1.87 -33.96
CA PHE A 44 1.22 0.85 -34.83
C PHE A 44 2.55 1.29 -35.40
N PHE A 45 3.53 0.39 -35.42
CA PHE A 45 4.87 0.66 -35.98
C PHE A 45 4.96 0.39 -37.47
N LYS A 46 3.99 -0.39 -38.01
CA LYS A 46 3.86 -0.73 -39.42
C LYS A 46 2.41 -0.82 -39.85
N GLU A 47 2.12 -0.45 -41.08
CA GLU A 47 0.79 -0.52 -41.70
C GLU A 47 0.59 -1.88 -42.40
N GLU A 48 0.43 -2.95 -41.61
CA GLU A 48 0.37 -4.34 -42.13
C GLU A 48 -0.97 -5.00 -41.73
N TRP A 49 -2.04 -4.76 -42.48
CA TRP A 49 -3.36 -5.38 -42.29
C TRP A 49 -3.70 -6.39 -43.38
N PRO A 50 -4.64 -7.33 -43.10
CA PRO A 50 -5.36 -7.55 -41.83
C PRO A 50 -4.48 -8.22 -40.76
N TYR A 51 -4.94 -8.11 -39.49
CA TYR A 51 -4.32 -8.73 -38.33
C TYR A 51 -2.92 -8.19 -37.99
N ASN A 52 -2.88 -6.90 -37.72
CA ASN A 52 -1.62 -6.19 -37.50
C ASN A 52 -1.04 -6.46 -36.10
N HIS A 53 0.06 -7.22 -36.05
CA HIS A 53 0.82 -7.53 -34.81
C HIS A 53 1.81 -6.43 -34.40
N ASN A 54 1.96 -5.36 -35.21
CA ASN A 54 3.00 -4.35 -34.97
C ASN A 54 2.50 -3.19 -34.12
N TYR A 55 1.69 -3.47 -33.09
CA TYR A 55 1.22 -2.47 -32.13
C TYR A 55 2.16 -2.39 -30.92
N ASP A 56 2.13 -1.23 -30.24
CA ASP A 56 2.88 -1.02 -29.02
C ASP A 56 2.24 -1.74 -27.84
N GLY A 57 3.05 -2.44 -27.05
CA GLY A 57 2.66 -3.10 -25.82
C GLY A 57 3.41 -2.49 -24.61
N TRP A 58 2.73 -2.37 -23.49
CA TRP A 58 3.37 -1.91 -22.25
C TRP A 58 4.52 -2.84 -21.89
N TRP A 59 5.72 -2.26 -21.75
CA TRP A 59 7.00 -2.98 -21.59
C TRP A 59 7.25 -4.06 -22.66
N GLY A 60 6.68 -3.89 -23.86
CA GLY A 60 6.81 -4.83 -24.96
C GLY A 60 5.94 -6.08 -24.86
N HIS A 61 5.04 -6.14 -23.91
CA HIS A 61 4.09 -7.26 -23.77
C HIS A 61 2.93 -7.12 -24.76
N ASP A 62 2.82 -8.01 -25.71
CA ASP A 62 1.78 -8.03 -26.73
C ASP A 62 0.37 -8.36 -26.19
N THR A 63 0.30 -8.93 -24.99
CA THR A 63 -0.94 -9.16 -24.25
C THR A 63 -1.47 -7.93 -23.52
N LEU A 64 -0.65 -6.88 -23.41
CA LEU A 64 -0.93 -5.62 -22.74
C LEU A 64 -0.75 -4.43 -23.70
N PRO A 65 -1.58 -4.32 -24.75
CA PRO A 65 -1.49 -3.24 -25.73
C PRO A 65 -1.61 -1.87 -25.06
N LYS A 66 -0.60 -1.01 -25.28
CA LYS A 66 -0.53 0.33 -24.69
C LYS A 66 -1.51 1.26 -25.40
N LEU A 67 -2.22 2.08 -24.63
CA LEU A 67 -3.20 3.02 -25.15
C LEU A 67 -2.56 4.34 -25.58
N ASN A 68 -2.94 4.82 -26.76
CA ASN A 68 -2.35 5.97 -27.44
C ASN A 68 -3.14 7.26 -27.16
N TYR A 69 -3.06 7.77 -25.95
CA TYR A 69 -3.74 9.01 -25.58
C TYR A 69 -3.28 10.24 -26.34
N GLU A 70 -1.99 10.36 -26.63
CA GLU A 70 -1.44 11.50 -27.38
C GLU A 70 -1.93 11.54 -28.82
N GLY A 71 -2.19 10.39 -29.42
CA GLY A 71 -2.70 10.26 -30.78
C GLY A 71 -4.22 10.21 -30.89
N SER A 72 -4.98 10.21 -29.78
CA SER A 72 -6.44 10.04 -29.83
C SER A 72 -7.17 10.91 -28.81
N GLU A 73 -7.73 12.03 -29.25
CA GLU A 73 -8.62 12.84 -28.41
C GLU A 73 -9.90 12.09 -28.05
N GLU A 74 -10.38 11.19 -28.89
CA GLU A 74 -11.56 10.38 -28.63
C GLU A 74 -11.34 9.45 -27.43
N LEU A 75 -10.19 8.78 -27.37
CA LEU A 75 -9.78 7.97 -26.23
C LEU A 75 -9.72 8.82 -24.94
N GLN A 76 -9.09 10.01 -24.99
CA GLN A 76 -9.04 10.91 -23.83
C GLN A 76 -10.45 11.23 -23.33
N LYS A 77 -11.36 11.66 -24.23
CA LYS A 77 -12.75 11.99 -23.90
C LYS A 77 -13.50 10.78 -23.32
N TYR A 78 -13.28 9.60 -23.89
CA TYR A 78 -13.91 8.37 -23.44
C TYR A 78 -13.51 8.06 -21.99
N ILE A 79 -12.22 8.07 -21.68
CA ILE A 79 -11.72 7.77 -20.33
C ILE A 79 -12.13 8.84 -19.31
N LEU A 80 -12.10 10.13 -19.67
CA LEU A 80 -12.57 11.20 -18.77
C LEU A 80 -14.08 11.06 -18.47
N ASN A 81 -14.88 10.60 -19.43
CA ASN A 81 -16.30 10.30 -19.19
C ASN A 81 -16.48 9.09 -18.26
N ILE A 82 -15.65 8.06 -18.39
CA ILE A 82 -15.61 6.91 -17.46
C ILE A 82 -15.26 7.40 -16.05
N ALA A 83 -14.25 8.26 -15.92
CA ALA A 83 -13.81 8.82 -14.65
C ALA A 83 -14.96 9.53 -13.91
N LYS A 84 -15.72 10.38 -14.62
CA LYS A 84 -16.91 11.07 -14.09
C LYS A 84 -18.04 10.10 -13.74
N LYS A 85 -18.31 9.14 -14.62
CA LYS A 85 -19.43 8.21 -14.50
C LYS A 85 -19.41 7.43 -13.19
N TRP A 86 -18.27 6.87 -12.83
CA TRP A 86 -18.18 5.99 -11.66
C TRP A 86 -18.26 6.74 -10.32
N VAL A 87 -17.79 7.97 -10.25
CA VAL A 87 -17.90 8.81 -9.03
C VAL A 87 -19.25 9.55 -8.92
N SER A 88 -20.11 9.42 -9.93
CA SER A 88 -21.45 10.03 -9.99
C SER A 88 -22.56 9.02 -9.69
N PRO A 89 -23.80 9.50 -9.35
CA PRO A 89 -24.97 8.63 -9.28
C PRO A 89 -25.20 7.85 -10.58
N PRO A 90 -25.67 6.59 -10.51
CA PRO A 90 -26.05 5.84 -9.31
C PRO A 90 -24.90 5.09 -8.63
N TYR A 91 -23.67 5.15 -9.19
CA TYR A 91 -22.54 4.34 -8.74
C TYR A 91 -21.90 4.90 -7.46
N ASN A 92 -21.64 6.21 -7.41
CA ASN A 92 -21.10 6.94 -6.25
C ASN A 92 -19.89 6.26 -5.60
N VAL A 93 -18.93 5.78 -6.39
CA VAL A 93 -17.67 5.25 -5.81
C VAL A 93 -16.89 6.39 -5.18
N ASP A 94 -16.15 6.09 -4.09
CA ASP A 94 -15.45 7.09 -3.27
C ASP A 94 -14.16 7.63 -3.93
N GLY A 95 -13.73 7.04 -5.05
CA GLY A 95 -12.54 7.50 -5.75
C GLY A 95 -11.96 6.49 -6.73
N TRP A 96 -10.73 6.76 -7.16
CA TRP A 96 -9.97 5.95 -8.11
C TRP A 96 -8.63 5.52 -7.54
N ARG A 97 -8.28 4.26 -7.69
CA ARG A 97 -6.90 3.77 -7.69
C ARG A 97 -6.45 3.69 -9.15
N LEU A 98 -5.35 4.33 -9.49
CA LEU A 98 -4.83 4.43 -10.84
C LEU A 98 -3.65 3.48 -11.01
N ASP A 99 -3.81 2.47 -11.84
CA ASP A 99 -2.82 1.46 -12.18
C ASP A 99 -1.69 2.09 -13.00
N VAL A 100 -0.44 1.85 -12.62
CA VAL A 100 0.79 2.33 -13.27
C VAL A 100 0.67 3.77 -13.81
N ALA A 101 0.18 4.66 -12.97
CA ALA A 101 -0.27 5.99 -13.38
C ALA A 101 0.83 6.84 -14.03
N ALA A 102 2.08 6.68 -13.60
CA ALA A 102 3.21 7.41 -14.17
C ALA A 102 3.57 6.97 -15.60
N ASP A 103 3.15 5.78 -16.03
CA ASP A 103 3.47 5.24 -17.36
C ASP A 103 2.46 5.67 -18.44
N LEU A 104 1.34 6.30 -18.05
CA LEU A 104 0.31 6.71 -19.01
C LEU A 104 0.85 7.76 -20.00
N GLY A 105 0.58 7.54 -21.29
CA GLY A 105 1.09 8.39 -22.36
C GLY A 105 2.51 7.99 -22.80
N TYR A 106 3.13 8.82 -23.63
CA TYR A 106 4.46 8.61 -24.17
C TYR A 106 5.47 9.68 -23.76
N SER A 107 4.99 10.82 -23.26
CA SER A 107 5.83 11.89 -22.72
C SER A 107 5.43 12.24 -21.29
N ASN A 108 6.39 12.71 -20.49
CA ASN A 108 6.15 13.14 -19.13
C ASN A 108 5.21 14.35 -19.09
N GLU A 109 5.39 15.28 -20.02
CA GLU A 109 4.56 16.49 -20.15
C GLU A 109 3.10 16.12 -20.40
N PHE A 110 2.86 15.15 -21.30
CA PHE A 110 1.49 14.67 -21.57
C PHE A 110 0.88 13.94 -20.36
N ASN A 111 1.67 13.13 -19.65
CA ASN A 111 1.24 12.43 -18.45
C ASN A 111 0.67 13.42 -17.42
N HIS A 112 1.44 14.46 -17.08
CA HIS A 112 0.99 15.51 -16.15
C HIS A 112 -0.25 16.26 -16.66
N GLU A 113 -0.28 16.64 -17.95
CA GLU A 113 -1.44 17.31 -18.56
C GLU A 113 -2.71 16.45 -18.46
N PHE A 114 -2.59 15.16 -18.74
CA PHE A 114 -3.73 14.23 -18.68
C PHE A 114 -4.25 14.06 -17.24
N TRP A 115 -3.37 13.90 -16.25
CA TRP A 115 -3.81 13.73 -14.86
C TRP A 115 -4.45 15.01 -14.30
N LYS A 116 -4.05 16.19 -14.74
CA LYS A 116 -4.77 17.44 -14.42
C LYS A 116 -6.18 17.47 -15.00
N LYS A 117 -6.34 17.04 -16.25
CA LYS A 117 -7.68 16.88 -16.89
C LYS A 117 -8.52 15.84 -16.15
N PHE A 118 -7.90 14.71 -15.78
CA PHE A 118 -8.56 13.63 -15.03
C PHE A 118 -9.05 14.12 -13.67
N ARG A 119 -8.18 14.80 -12.91
CA ARG A 119 -8.56 15.40 -11.63
C ARG A 119 -9.72 16.39 -11.80
N THR A 120 -9.63 17.29 -12.74
CA THR A 120 -10.71 18.25 -13.01
C THR A 120 -12.02 17.51 -13.26
N ALA A 121 -12.02 16.51 -14.13
CA ALA A 121 -13.19 15.71 -14.45
C ALA A 121 -13.79 15.00 -13.22
N VAL A 122 -12.95 14.38 -12.39
CA VAL A 122 -13.39 13.67 -11.19
C VAL A 122 -13.93 14.65 -10.15
N LYS A 123 -13.20 15.73 -9.85
CA LYS A 123 -13.58 16.67 -8.79
C LYS A 123 -14.79 17.53 -9.15
N GLU A 124 -15.04 17.82 -10.44
CA GLU A 124 -16.28 18.43 -10.90
C GLU A 124 -17.49 17.52 -10.69
N ALA A 125 -17.32 16.21 -10.87
CA ALA A 125 -18.39 15.23 -10.70
C ALA A 125 -18.65 14.89 -9.23
N ASN A 126 -17.56 14.76 -8.44
CA ASN A 126 -17.60 14.51 -7.00
C ASN A 126 -16.36 15.11 -6.34
N PRO A 127 -16.46 16.27 -5.68
CA PRO A 127 -15.30 16.94 -5.06
C PRO A 127 -14.66 16.12 -3.92
N GLU A 128 -15.41 15.21 -3.29
CA GLU A 128 -14.91 14.35 -2.22
C GLU A 128 -14.20 13.07 -2.73
N ALA A 129 -14.29 12.76 -4.03
CA ALA A 129 -13.69 11.55 -4.57
C ALA A 129 -12.16 11.58 -4.49
N LEU A 130 -11.57 10.53 -3.94
CA LEU A 130 -10.12 10.38 -3.81
C LEU A 130 -9.49 9.93 -5.14
N ILE A 131 -8.31 10.47 -5.46
CA ILE A 131 -7.47 10.01 -6.56
C ILE A 131 -6.16 9.48 -5.98
N LEU A 132 -6.02 8.16 -5.97
CA LEU A 132 -4.87 7.44 -5.45
C LEU A 132 -4.14 6.74 -6.59
N ALA A 133 -2.85 6.97 -6.73
CA ALA A 133 -2.05 6.38 -7.81
C ALA A 133 -1.16 5.24 -7.32
N GLU A 134 -1.01 4.20 -8.13
CA GLU A 134 0.11 3.30 -8.03
C GLU A 134 1.34 3.97 -8.63
N HIS A 135 2.37 4.14 -7.81
CA HIS A 135 3.64 4.72 -8.22
C HIS A 135 4.76 4.23 -7.31
N TYR A 136 5.88 3.84 -7.91
CA TYR A 136 7.14 3.54 -7.24
C TYR A 136 8.08 4.74 -7.39
N GLY A 137 8.79 5.09 -6.32
CA GLY A 137 9.71 6.21 -6.31
C GLY A 137 9.08 7.52 -5.84
N ASP A 138 9.68 8.64 -6.20
CA ASP A 138 9.30 9.97 -5.69
C ASP A 138 8.03 10.52 -6.36
N PRO A 139 6.92 10.66 -5.62
CA PRO A 139 5.64 11.12 -6.19
C PRO A 139 5.48 12.64 -6.21
N ARG A 140 6.50 13.43 -5.81
CA ARG A 140 6.36 14.87 -5.58
C ARG A 140 5.78 15.65 -6.75
N GLU A 141 6.18 15.29 -7.98
CA GLU A 141 5.75 16.02 -9.17
C GLU A 141 4.23 15.94 -9.39
N TRP A 142 3.61 14.82 -9.04
CA TRP A 142 2.15 14.60 -9.16
C TRP A 142 1.34 15.01 -7.93
N LEU A 143 1.97 15.24 -6.76
CA LEU A 143 1.30 15.57 -5.51
C LEU A 143 1.28 17.07 -5.21
N GLN A 144 1.23 17.92 -6.26
CA GLN A 144 1.18 19.38 -6.12
C GLN A 144 -0.23 19.92 -5.87
N GLY A 145 -1.25 19.07 -5.81
CA GLY A 145 -2.64 19.43 -5.55
C GLY A 145 -3.51 19.57 -6.80
N ASP A 146 -2.95 19.39 -7.99
CA ASP A 146 -3.63 19.52 -9.28
C ASP A 146 -3.71 18.20 -10.08
N GLU A 147 -3.16 17.09 -9.55
CA GLU A 147 -3.17 15.77 -10.16
C GLU A 147 -3.67 14.72 -9.17
N TRP A 148 -2.80 13.88 -8.59
CA TRP A 148 -3.20 12.86 -7.61
C TRP A 148 -3.36 13.45 -6.21
N ASP A 149 -4.24 12.87 -5.41
CA ASP A 149 -4.35 13.22 -3.99
C ASP A 149 -3.29 12.50 -3.16
N THR A 150 -2.96 11.23 -3.51
CA THR A 150 -2.02 10.40 -2.77
C THR A 150 -1.58 9.19 -3.61
N VAL A 151 -0.76 8.32 -3.01
CA VAL A 151 -0.21 7.12 -3.65
C VAL A 151 -0.39 5.87 -2.77
N MET A 152 -0.26 4.68 -3.39
CA MET A 152 0.09 3.46 -2.68
C MET A 152 1.47 3.67 -2.05
N ASN A 153 1.54 3.56 -0.72
CA ASN A 153 2.70 4.05 0.06
C ASN A 153 3.81 2.99 0.13
N TYR A 154 4.44 2.72 -1.00
CA TYR A 154 5.52 1.74 -1.08
C TYR A 154 6.78 2.24 -0.37
N ASP A 155 7.30 3.39 -0.78
CA ASP A 155 8.62 3.87 -0.34
C ASP A 155 8.59 4.48 1.07
N ALA A 156 7.49 5.15 1.47
CA ALA A 156 7.36 5.77 2.79
C ALA A 156 6.61 4.88 3.80
N PHE A 157 6.38 3.60 3.51
CA PHE A 157 5.78 2.66 4.46
C PHE A 157 6.17 1.20 4.20
N MET A 158 5.69 0.59 3.09
CA MET A 158 5.75 -0.86 2.91
C MET A 158 7.20 -1.38 2.84
N GLU A 159 8.06 -0.77 2.03
CA GLU A 159 9.41 -1.25 1.82
C GLU A 159 10.31 -1.09 3.06
N PRO A 160 10.41 0.09 3.70
CA PRO A 160 11.18 0.23 4.93
C PRO A 160 10.69 -0.69 6.04
N LEU A 161 9.37 -0.86 6.14
CA LEU A 161 8.75 -1.73 7.14
C LEU A 161 9.10 -3.19 6.92
N THR A 162 8.99 -3.70 5.69
CA THR A 162 9.31 -5.12 5.42
C THR A 162 10.78 -5.42 5.67
N TRP A 163 11.68 -4.51 5.28
CA TRP A 163 13.11 -4.64 5.57
C TRP A 163 13.41 -4.67 7.07
N PHE A 164 12.84 -3.73 7.84
CA PHE A 164 13.05 -3.67 9.27
C PHE A 164 12.53 -4.91 10.00
N PHE A 165 11.30 -5.34 9.71
CA PHE A 165 10.70 -6.46 10.43
C PHE A 165 11.24 -7.81 10.00
N THR A 166 11.57 -7.99 8.73
CA THR A 166 11.83 -9.31 8.16
C THR A 166 13.19 -9.45 7.47
N GLY A 167 13.83 -8.35 7.08
CA GLY A 167 15.00 -8.40 6.22
C GLY A 167 14.72 -8.95 4.82
N MET A 168 13.43 -9.06 4.43
CA MET A 168 13.00 -9.59 3.14
C MET A 168 12.54 -8.49 2.21
N GLU A 169 12.89 -8.62 0.94
CA GLU A 169 12.33 -7.84 -0.14
C GLU A 169 10.84 -8.17 -0.34
N LYS A 170 10.05 -7.22 -0.86
CA LYS A 170 8.58 -7.31 -0.99
C LYS A 170 8.07 -8.51 -1.80
N HIS A 171 8.83 -9.00 -2.77
CA HIS A 171 8.49 -10.21 -3.54
C HIS A 171 9.06 -11.49 -2.95
N SER A 172 9.86 -11.41 -1.87
CA SER A 172 10.67 -12.49 -1.32
C SER A 172 11.79 -12.98 -2.26
N ASP A 173 12.24 -12.14 -3.18
CA ASP A 173 13.31 -12.46 -4.12
C ASP A 173 14.72 -12.25 -3.52
N GLU A 174 14.81 -11.40 -2.48
CA GLU A 174 16.08 -11.07 -1.80
C GLU A 174 15.91 -11.04 -0.28
N ARG A 175 16.99 -11.36 0.42
CA ARG A 175 17.14 -11.19 1.88
C ARG A 175 18.39 -10.38 2.20
N ARG A 176 18.20 -9.31 2.99
CA ARG A 176 19.25 -8.41 3.46
C ARG A 176 19.32 -8.44 4.97
N GLN A 177 20.33 -9.17 5.49
CA GLN A 177 20.55 -9.30 6.93
C GLN A 177 20.94 -7.97 7.58
N ASP A 178 21.62 -7.09 6.86
CA ASP A 178 22.05 -5.77 7.29
C ASP A 178 20.90 -4.76 7.45
N LEU A 179 19.75 -5.04 6.84
CA LEU A 179 18.54 -4.22 6.95
C LEU A 179 17.58 -4.75 8.02
N TRP A 180 17.70 -6.04 8.36
CA TRP A 180 16.83 -6.65 9.37
C TRP A 180 17.09 -6.09 10.76
N GLY A 181 16.09 -5.41 11.34
CA GLY A 181 16.19 -4.74 12.64
C GLY A 181 17.02 -3.46 12.64
N ASN A 182 17.47 -2.99 11.46
CA ASN A 182 18.25 -1.78 11.33
C ASN A 182 17.35 -0.55 11.45
N ALA A 183 17.24 -0.02 12.67
CA ALA A 183 16.36 1.11 12.99
C ALA A 183 16.89 2.44 12.40
N ASP A 184 18.19 2.64 12.31
CA ASP A 184 18.78 3.84 11.69
C ASP A 184 18.41 3.91 10.21
N HIS A 185 18.54 2.80 9.49
CA HIS A 185 18.11 2.70 8.09
C HIS A 185 16.62 2.97 7.96
N PHE A 186 15.78 2.31 8.78
CA PHE A 186 14.32 2.50 8.77
C PHE A 186 13.93 3.96 8.96
N VAL A 187 14.45 4.62 10.00
CA VAL A 187 14.12 6.01 10.32
C VAL A 187 14.60 6.97 9.21
N SER A 188 15.81 6.74 8.69
CA SER A 188 16.38 7.56 7.61
C SER A 188 15.52 7.48 6.33
N VAL A 189 15.17 6.26 5.90
CA VAL A 189 14.38 6.03 4.66
C VAL A 189 12.96 6.55 4.83
N MET A 190 12.31 6.27 5.97
CA MET A 190 10.96 6.79 6.25
C MET A 190 10.94 8.31 6.24
N ASN A 191 11.87 8.97 6.90
CA ASN A 191 11.94 10.45 6.90
C ASN A 191 12.18 11.01 5.50
N HIS A 192 13.05 10.39 4.72
CA HIS A 192 13.33 10.82 3.34
C HIS A 192 12.08 10.79 2.46
N HIS A 193 11.39 9.64 2.43
CA HIS A 193 10.25 9.48 1.55
C HIS A 193 8.97 10.17 2.07
N MET A 194 8.77 10.24 3.40
CA MET A 194 7.67 11.04 3.94
C MET A 194 7.83 12.53 3.62
N ALA A 195 9.06 13.05 3.61
CA ALA A 195 9.34 14.45 3.24
C ALA A 195 9.07 14.76 1.76
N ALA A 196 8.91 13.76 0.91
CA ALA A 196 8.50 13.91 -0.48
C ALA A 196 7.00 14.19 -0.64
N MET A 197 6.20 14.00 0.40
CA MET A 197 4.74 14.19 0.37
C MET A 197 4.31 15.36 1.24
N GLN A 198 3.34 16.13 0.76
CA GLN A 198 2.64 17.11 1.59
C GLN A 198 1.81 16.39 2.66
N THR A 199 1.61 17.03 3.81
CA THR A 199 0.87 16.43 4.94
C THR A 199 -0.50 15.85 4.56
N PRO A 200 -1.37 16.53 3.79
CA PRO A 200 -2.64 15.95 3.38
C PRO A 200 -2.50 14.65 2.59
N SER A 201 -1.56 14.60 1.64
CA SER A 201 -1.28 13.40 0.83
C SER A 201 -0.73 12.26 1.69
N LEU A 202 0.16 12.56 2.64
CA LEU A 202 0.73 11.57 3.55
C LEU A 202 -0.32 10.99 4.51
N GLN A 203 -1.26 11.82 5.00
CA GLN A 203 -2.30 11.38 5.94
C GLN A 203 -3.29 10.39 5.32
N VAL A 204 -3.45 10.38 4.00
CA VAL A 204 -4.33 9.47 3.27
C VAL A 204 -3.56 8.47 2.39
N ALA A 205 -2.22 8.44 2.48
CA ALA A 205 -1.38 7.49 1.75
C ALA A 205 -1.73 6.04 2.15
N MET A 206 -1.81 5.16 1.15
CA MET A 206 -2.27 3.79 1.32
C MET A 206 -1.19 2.91 1.95
N ASN A 207 -1.29 2.71 3.27
CA ASN A 207 -0.35 1.89 4.04
C ASN A 207 -0.78 0.43 4.06
N GLU A 208 -0.08 -0.41 3.34
CA GLU A 208 -0.36 -1.84 3.24
C GLU A 208 0.85 -2.69 3.66
N LEU A 209 0.60 -3.89 4.16
CA LEU A 209 1.62 -4.90 4.45
C LEU A 209 1.81 -5.86 3.28
N SER A 210 0.73 -6.16 2.60
CA SER A 210 0.66 -7.02 1.41
C SER A 210 -0.26 -6.42 0.38
N ASN A 211 -0.09 -6.81 -0.89
CA ASN A 211 -1.03 -6.52 -1.96
C ASN A 211 -1.04 -7.65 -3.01
N HIS A 212 -1.73 -7.42 -4.12
CA HIS A 212 -1.94 -8.41 -5.18
C HIS A 212 -0.68 -8.72 -6.02
N ASP A 213 0.39 -7.93 -5.91
CA ASP A 213 1.67 -8.13 -6.64
C ASP A 213 2.75 -8.76 -5.76
N HIS A 214 2.74 -8.45 -4.47
CA HIS A 214 3.82 -8.79 -3.54
C HIS A 214 3.54 -10.08 -2.78
N SER A 215 4.58 -10.70 -2.22
CA SER A 215 4.39 -11.79 -1.28
C SER A 215 3.64 -11.31 -0.04
N ARG A 216 2.85 -12.22 0.59
CA ARG A 216 2.16 -11.90 1.84
C ARG A 216 3.16 -11.55 2.94
N PHE A 217 2.88 -10.51 3.73
CA PHE A 217 3.79 -10.10 4.81
C PHE A 217 4.05 -11.25 5.79
N LEU A 218 3.01 -12.02 6.15
CA LEU A 218 3.16 -13.17 7.01
C LEU A 218 4.13 -14.21 6.43
N THR A 219 4.14 -14.43 5.11
CA THR A 219 5.12 -15.29 4.43
C THR A 219 6.53 -14.72 4.56
N ARG A 220 6.74 -13.42 4.37
CA ARG A 220 8.07 -12.79 4.51
C ARG A 220 8.69 -12.99 5.89
N THR A 221 7.87 -13.21 6.95
CA THR A 221 8.37 -13.49 8.31
C THR A 221 9.11 -14.82 8.45
N ASN A 222 9.00 -15.71 7.46
CA ASN A 222 9.72 -17.00 7.45
C ASN A 222 11.16 -16.91 6.89
N HIS A 223 11.52 -15.75 6.30
CA HIS A 223 12.82 -15.46 5.71
C HIS A 223 13.26 -16.40 4.57
N ILE A 224 12.33 -17.05 3.88
CA ILE A 224 12.60 -17.93 2.74
C ILE A 224 12.64 -17.10 1.46
N VAL A 225 13.77 -17.13 0.76
CA VAL A 225 13.96 -16.49 -0.54
C VAL A 225 13.50 -17.42 -1.65
N GLY A 226 12.65 -16.92 -2.55
CA GLY A 226 12.21 -17.62 -3.77
C GLY A 226 10.72 -17.51 -4.02
N ARG A 227 10.27 -18.25 -5.03
CA ARG A 227 8.91 -18.19 -5.56
C ARG A 227 8.26 -19.57 -5.55
N VAL A 228 6.94 -19.61 -5.64
CA VAL A 228 6.13 -20.84 -5.59
C VAL A 228 6.56 -21.89 -6.64
N GLN A 229 7.01 -21.44 -7.82
CA GLN A 229 7.46 -22.33 -8.89
C GLN A 229 8.65 -23.20 -8.48
N ASN A 230 9.53 -22.68 -7.62
CA ASN A 230 10.74 -23.37 -7.17
C ASN A 230 10.57 -24.06 -5.82
N LEU A 231 9.75 -23.48 -4.94
CA LEU A 231 9.64 -23.90 -3.54
C LEU A 231 8.37 -24.70 -3.24
N GLY A 232 7.36 -24.59 -4.08
CA GLY A 232 6.04 -25.15 -3.85
C GLY A 232 5.21 -24.32 -2.85
N TYR A 233 3.89 -24.47 -2.93
CA TYR A 233 2.94 -23.64 -2.19
C TYR A 233 3.00 -23.78 -0.65
N LYS A 234 3.50 -24.91 -0.14
CA LYS A 234 3.59 -25.16 1.32
C LYS A 234 4.66 -24.31 1.98
N ALA A 235 5.78 -24.08 1.29
CA ALA A 235 6.91 -23.32 1.81
C ALA A 235 6.52 -21.89 2.25
N ALA A 236 5.49 -21.31 1.64
CA ALA A 236 5.00 -19.98 2.02
C ALA A 236 4.49 -19.88 3.47
N ARG A 237 4.11 -21.01 4.09
CA ARG A 237 3.61 -21.08 5.46
C ARG A 237 4.59 -21.67 6.47
N GLU A 238 5.66 -22.30 6.01
CA GLU A 238 6.66 -22.94 6.88
C GLU A 238 7.49 -21.88 7.60
N GLY A 239 7.58 -21.96 8.94
CA GLY A 239 8.40 -21.07 9.75
C GLY A 239 7.93 -19.61 9.87
N ILE A 240 6.66 -19.33 9.56
CA ILE A 240 6.07 -18.00 9.76
C ILE A 240 6.10 -17.56 11.22
N ASN A 241 6.15 -16.25 11.46
CA ASN A 241 6.17 -15.65 12.79
C ASN A 241 4.99 -14.68 12.99
N SER A 242 3.94 -15.15 13.66
CA SER A 242 2.73 -14.36 13.94
C SER A 242 3.00 -13.19 14.92
N ALA A 243 4.03 -13.27 15.77
CA ALA A 243 4.39 -12.15 16.66
C ALA A 243 4.96 -10.97 15.87
N VAL A 244 5.79 -11.25 14.85
CA VAL A 244 6.27 -10.21 13.92
C VAL A 244 5.12 -9.63 13.12
N MET A 245 4.18 -10.46 12.66
CA MET A 245 2.95 -9.99 11.99
C MET A 245 2.16 -9.05 12.88
N ARG A 246 1.89 -9.40 14.14
CA ARG A 246 1.18 -8.53 15.10
C ARG A 246 1.89 -7.19 15.29
N SER A 247 3.22 -7.19 15.44
CA SER A 247 3.99 -5.94 15.60
C SER A 247 3.91 -5.05 14.34
N ALA A 248 3.92 -5.64 13.14
CA ALA A 248 3.75 -4.92 11.89
C ALA A 248 2.33 -4.34 11.75
N VAL A 249 1.29 -5.08 12.16
CA VAL A 249 -0.10 -4.59 12.19
C VAL A 249 -0.26 -3.45 13.21
N VAL A 250 0.39 -3.51 14.37
CA VAL A 250 0.43 -2.37 15.31
C VAL A 250 0.98 -1.14 14.59
N MET A 251 2.11 -1.26 13.89
CA MET A 251 2.65 -0.13 13.13
C MET A 251 1.70 0.33 12.02
N GLN A 252 1.13 -0.58 11.22
CA GLN A 252 0.19 -0.24 10.17
C GLN A 252 -0.99 0.58 10.68
N MET A 253 -1.56 0.20 11.82
CA MET A 253 -2.75 0.85 12.38
C MET A 253 -2.44 2.14 13.16
N THR A 254 -1.19 2.37 13.54
CA THR A 254 -0.80 3.53 14.34
C THR A 254 0.09 4.53 13.61
N TRP A 255 0.74 4.16 12.49
CA TRP A 255 1.54 5.06 11.67
C TRP A 255 0.67 6.08 10.94
N VAL A 256 1.29 7.16 10.44
CA VAL A 256 0.61 8.17 9.60
C VAL A 256 0.25 7.55 8.23
N GLY A 257 -0.96 7.80 7.76
CA GLY A 257 -1.51 7.25 6.52
C GLY A 257 -2.81 6.48 6.73
N ALA A 258 -3.34 5.91 5.68
CA ALA A 258 -4.56 5.12 5.67
C ALA A 258 -4.24 3.61 5.65
N PRO A 259 -4.41 2.88 6.76
CA PRO A 259 -4.15 1.45 6.77
C PRO A 259 -5.09 0.71 5.82
N THR A 260 -4.51 -0.10 4.96
CA THR A 260 -5.21 -0.89 3.96
C THR A 260 -4.87 -2.36 4.14
N ILE A 261 -5.88 -3.17 4.39
CA ILE A 261 -5.74 -4.61 4.59
C ILE A 261 -5.95 -5.30 3.25
N TYR A 262 -4.93 -6.02 2.75
CA TYR A 262 -5.13 -6.94 1.66
C TYR A 262 -5.89 -8.16 2.17
N TYR A 263 -6.99 -8.53 1.50
CA TYR A 263 -7.87 -9.60 1.98
C TYR A 263 -7.09 -10.84 2.38
N GLY A 264 -7.43 -11.40 3.51
CA GLY A 264 -6.81 -12.63 4.02
C GLY A 264 -5.57 -12.41 4.89
N ASP A 265 -4.94 -11.23 4.91
CA ASP A 265 -3.86 -10.94 5.87
C ASP A 265 -4.37 -11.08 7.30
N GLU A 266 -5.59 -10.59 7.56
CA GLU A 266 -6.30 -10.72 8.83
C GLU A 266 -6.67 -12.17 9.18
N ALA A 267 -6.75 -13.04 8.19
CA ALA A 267 -7.10 -14.45 8.33
C ALA A 267 -5.89 -15.41 8.31
N GLY A 268 -4.67 -14.88 8.25
CA GLY A 268 -3.43 -15.65 8.23
C GLY A 268 -3.13 -16.31 6.90
N VAL A 269 -3.61 -15.75 5.78
CA VAL A 269 -3.28 -16.24 4.44
C VAL A 269 -1.81 -15.98 4.13
N CYS A 270 -1.13 -17.04 3.68
CA CYS A 270 0.25 -17.01 3.21
C CYS A 270 0.30 -17.15 1.69
N GLY A 271 1.36 -16.63 1.07
CA GLY A 271 1.61 -16.77 -0.37
C GLY A 271 2.88 -16.02 -0.76
N PHE A 272 3.65 -16.59 -1.67
CA PHE A 272 4.73 -15.89 -2.36
C PHE A 272 4.14 -14.85 -3.29
N THR A 273 4.97 -14.11 -4.00
CA THR A 273 4.52 -13.08 -4.95
C THR A 273 3.52 -13.62 -5.99
N ASP A 274 2.82 -12.70 -6.68
CA ASP A 274 1.85 -13.06 -7.72
C ASP A 274 2.31 -14.25 -8.62
N PRO A 275 1.42 -15.23 -8.88
CA PRO A 275 0.00 -15.33 -8.52
C PRO A 275 -0.28 -16.01 -7.16
N ASP A 276 0.72 -16.50 -6.42
CA ASP A 276 0.54 -17.32 -5.22
C ASP A 276 -0.05 -16.55 -4.03
N ASN A 277 0.16 -15.24 -3.96
CA ASN A 277 -0.44 -14.35 -2.95
C ASN A 277 -1.96 -14.19 -3.10
N ARG A 278 -2.54 -14.53 -4.26
CA ARG A 278 -3.98 -14.42 -4.59
C ARG A 278 -4.77 -15.68 -4.25
N ARG A 279 -4.37 -16.41 -3.21
CA ARG A 279 -5.09 -17.59 -2.72
C ARG A 279 -6.48 -17.20 -2.23
N THR A 280 -7.42 -18.14 -2.32
CA THR A 280 -8.79 -17.94 -1.85
C THR A 280 -8.84 -17.64 -0.35
N TYR A 281 -9.83 -16.84 0.06
CA TYR A 281 -10.07 -16.58 1.49
C TYR A 281 -10.47 -17.88 2.21
N PRO A 282 -9.90 -18.21 3.38
CA PRO A 282 -10.10 -19.48 4.07
C PRO A 282 -11.38 -19.49 4.91
N TRP A 283 -12.54 -19.33 4.29
CA TRP A 283 -13.82 -19.29 4.97
C TRP A 283 -14.03 -20.46 5.95
N GLY A 284 -14.28 -20.15 7.23
CA GLY A 284 -14.44 -21.10 8.31
C GLY A 284 -13.14 -21.73 8.83
N GLN A 285 -11.99 -21.35 8.28
CA GLN A 285 -10.65 -21.82 8.65
C GLN A 285 -9.68 -20.64 8.91
N GLU A 286 -10.22 -19.47 9.19
CA GLU A 286 -9.47 -18.27 9.50
C GLU A 286 -8.61 -18.47 10.75
N ASP A 287 -7.44 -17.84 10.80
CA ASP A 287 -6.72 -17.64 12.05
C ASP A 287 -7.56 -16.68 12.94
N LYS A 288 -8.31 -17.26 13.86
CA LYS A 288 -9.29 -16.52 14.67
C LYS A 288 -8.64 -15.53 15.63
N GLU A 289 -7.43 -15.84 16.11
CA GLU A 289 -6.69 -14.94 16.99
C GLU A 289 -6.22 -13.72 16.21
N LEU A 290 -5.61 -13.93 15.04
CA LEU A 290 -5.15 -12.85 14.18
C LEU A 290 -6.30 -12.00 13.64
N LEU A 291 -7.44 -12.63 13.31
CA LEU A 291 -8.65 -11.93 12.89
C LEU A 291 -9.22 -11.04 14.02
N GLN A 292 -9.26 -11.55 15.25
CA GLN A 292 -9.70 -10.76 16.40
C GLN A 292 -8.72 -9.62 16.70
N PHE A 293 -7.43 -9.87 16.59
CA PHE A 293 -6.39 -8.86 16.74
C PHE A 293 -6.56 -7.70 15.76
N HIS A 294 -6.82 -7.97 14.48
CA HIS A 294 -7.09 -6.91 13.49
C HIS A 294 -8.35 -6.11 13.85
N LYS A 295 -9.43 -6.77 14.30
CA LYS A 295 -10.64 -6.07 14.76
C LYS A 295 -10.36 -5.14 15.93
N ASP A 296 -9.57 -5.59 16.91
CA ASP A 296 -9.19 -4.78 18.07
C ASP A 296 -8.29 -3.59 17.68
N MET A 297 -7.33 -3.80 16.79
CA MET A 297 -6.49 -2.72 16.27
C MET A 297 -7.30 -1.69 15.48
N ILE A 298 -8.24 -2.12 14.65
CA ILE A 298 -9.17 -1.22 13.93
C ILE A 298 -10.02 -0.43 14.92
N ARG A 299 -10.49 -1.09 15.99
CA ARG A 299 -11.28 -0.43 17.06
C ARG A 299 -10.43 0.66 17.74
N ILE A 300 -9.21 0.36 18.18
CA ILE A 300 -8.28 1.36 18.76
C ILE A 300 -8.11 2.55 17.81
N ARG A 301 -7.82 2.31 16.53
CA ARG A 301 -7.66 3.41 15.56
C ARG A 301 -8.92 4.25 15.37
N LYS A 302 -10.10 3.65 15.44
CA LYS A 302 -11.38 4.37 15.33
C LYS A 302 -11.72 5.17 16.59
N GLU A 303 -11.42 4.63 17.76
CA GLU A 303 -11.66 5.29 19.06
C GLU A 303 -10.66 6.45 19.29
N GLU A 304 -9.38 6.24 18.94
CA GLU A 304 -8.30 7.21 19.17
C GLU A 304 -8.09 8.11 17.93
N SER A 305 -8.73 9.29 17.95
CA SER A 305 -8.70 10.22 16.81
C SER A 305 -7.28 10.65 16.44
N VAL A 306 -6.38 10.78 17.41
CA VAL A 306 -4.97 11.11 17.21
C VAL A 306 -4.25 10.18 16.24
N LEU A 307 -4.66 8.92 16.12
CA LEU A 307 -4.12 7.97 15.16
C LEU A 307 -4.53 8.28 13.71
N ARG A 308 -5.62 9.02 13.52
CA ARG A 308 -6.11 9.42 12.19
C ARG A 308 -5.57 10.76 11.72
N CYS A 309 -5.48 11.75 12.62
CA CYS A 309 -5.13 13.13 12.26
C CYS A 309 -3.91 13.71 12.99
N GLY A 310 -3.37 13.00 14.00
CA GLY A 310 -2.25 13.48 14.78
C GLY A 310 -0.92 13.49 13.99
N SER A 311 -0.02 14.35 14.43
CA SER A 311 1.36 14.37 13.95
C SER A 311 2.14 13.12 14.37
N LEU A 312 3.25 12.86 13.70
CA LEU A 312 4.16 11.76 14.00
C LEU A 312 5.50 12.32 14.48
N LYS A 313 6.08 11.71 15.50
CA LYS A 313 7.45 12.00 15.95
C LYS A 313 8.15 10.75 16.43
N MET A 314 9.35 10.49 15.92
CA MET A 314 10.24 9.48 16.50
C MET A 314 10.76 9.97 17.86
N LEU A 315 10.68 9.12 18.88
CA LEU A 315 11.14 9.41 20.24
C LEU A 315 12.45 8.72 20.58
N PHE A 316 12.58 7.47 20.15
CA PHE A 316 13.75 6.65 20.38
C PHE A 316 13.86 5.55 19.33
N TRP A 317 15.08 5.17 18.95
CA TRP A 317 15.35 3.98 18.16
C TRP A 317 16.74 3.43 18.47
N ASP A 318 16.89 2.13 18.38
CA ASP A 318 18.11 1.37 18.55
C ASP A 318 17.97 0.08 17.73
N GLU A 319 19.03 -0.74 17.64
CA GLU A 319 18.95 -2.01 16.91
C GLU A 319 17.70 -2.83 17.32
N ASN A 320 16.84 -3.14 16.36
CA ASN A 320 15.55 -3.83 16.52
C ASN A 320 14.48 -3.12 17.39
N VAL A 321 14.70 -1.86 17.77
CA VAL A 321 13.75 -1.10 18.59
C VAL A 321 13.32 0.17 17.90
N LEU A 322 12.02 0.44 17.94
CA LEU A 322 11.43 1.71 17.49
C LEU A 322 10.47 2.22 18.56
N ALA A 323 10.54 3.50 18.86
CA ALA A 323 9.53 4.19 19.66
C ALA A 323 9.14 5.51 19.00
N TYR A 324 7.87 5.72 18.81
CA TYR A 324 7.31 6.93 18.20
C TYR A 324 6.04 7.38 18.87
N SER A 325 5.69 8.64 18.70
CA SER A 325 4.43 9.21 19.15
C SER A 325 3.56 9.65 18.00
N ARG A 326 2.25 9.44 18.15
CA ARG A 326 1.20 10.17 17.45
C ARG A 326 0.61 11.18 18.43
N PHE A 327 0.49 12.43 18.04
CA PHE A 327 0.09 13.47 18.97
C PHE A 327 -0.73 14.58 18.35
N THR A 328 -1.63 15.12 19.15
CA THR A 328 -2.31 16.42 18.99
C THR A 328 -2.03 17.25 20.23
N GLN A 329 -2.60 18.43 20.33
CA GLN A 329 -2.51 19.26 21.56
C GLN A 329 -3.20 18.60 22.77
N GLU A 330 -4.19 17.74 22.52
CA GLU A 330 -5.06 17.16 23.55
C GLU A 330 -4.65 15.75 23.96
N GLN A 331 -4.03 14.98 23.07
CA GLN A 331 -3.76 13.56 23.27
C GLN A 331 -2.43 13.13 22.65
N GLN A 332 -1.73 12.25 23.35
CA GLN A 332 -0.53 11.58 22.87
C GLN A 332 -0.69 10.07 22.97
N ILE A 333 -0.32 9.37 21.89
CA ILE A 333 -0.14 7.91 21.88
C ILE A 333 1.33 7.63 21.62
N VAL A 334 1.93 6.79 22.46
CA VAL A 334 3.30 6.31 22.29
C VAL A 334 3.25 4.83 21.94
N VAL A 335 3.93 4.47 20.85
CA VAL A 335 4.07 3.09 20.39
C VAL A 335 5.54 2.70 20.52
N ILE A 336 5.79 1.55 21.14
CA ILE A 336 7.14 1.01 21.30
C ILE A 336 7.16 -0.41 20.75
N ILE A 337 8.14 -0.73 19.91
CA ILE A 337 8.29 -2.01 19.24
C ILE A 337 9.65 -2.58 19.53
N ASN A 338 9.71 -3.83 19.97
CA ASN A 338 10.92 -4.65 20.05
C ASN A 338 10.84 -5.79 19.03
N ASN A 339 11.52 -5.65 17.90
CA ASN A 339 11.60 -6.69 16.84
C ASN A 339 12.71 -7.71 17.10
N SER A 340 13.44 -7.62 18.22
CA SER A 340 14.53 -8.54 18.52
C SER A 340 14.03 -9.88 19.06
N LYS A 341 14.88 -10.90 18.97
CA LYS A 341 14.67 -12.23 19.58
C LYS A 341 14.99 -12.26 21.07
N LYS A 342 15.21 -11.10 21.71
CA LYS A 342 15.60 -10.99 23.11
C LYS A 342 14.66 -10.05 23.85
N LEU A 343 14.52 -10.28 25.16
CA LEU A 343 13.96 -9.29 26.06
C LEU A 343 14.88 -8.07 26.08
N LYS A 344 14.32 -6.87 26.00
CA LYS A 344 15.06 -5.61 26.09
C LYS A 344 14.42 -4.71 27.15
N GLU A 345 15.24 -4.12 28.00
CA GLU A 345 14.84 -2.94 28.77
C GLU A 345 14.99 -1.71 27.88
N ILE A 346 13.95 -0.93 27.75
CA ILE A 346 13.88 0.23 26.83
C ILE A 346 13.44 1.44 27.64
N THR A 347 14.24 2.49 27.58
CA THR A 347 13.93 3.82 28.13
C THR A 347 13.52 4.73 26.98
N VAL A 348 12.31 5.31 27.04
CA VAL A 348 11.79 6.20 26.00
C VAL A 348 11.57 7.60 26.57
N PRO A 349 12.18 8.66 26.01
CA PRO A 349 12.01 10.03 26.44
C PRO A 349 10.67 10.62 25.96
N VAL A 350 9.59 10.30 26.68
CA VAL A 350 8.22 10.68 26.30
C VAL A 350 7.97 12.19 26.46
N TRP A 351 8.82 12.90 27.21
CA TRP A 351 8.82 14.38 27.26
C TRP A 351 8.96 15.00 25.87
N MET A 352 9.61 14.33 24.93
CA MET A 352 9.74 14.79 23.54
C MET A 352 8.39 14.84 22.79
N ALA A 353 7.37 14.16 23.31
CA ALA A 353 5.98 14.21 22.82
C ALA A 353 5.09 15.11 23.70
N GLU A 354 5.70 16.07 24.42
CA GLU A 354 5.02 17.03 25.30
C GLU A 354 4.30 16.37 26.50
N LEU A 355 4.69 15.16 26.87
CA LEU A 355 4.20 14.50 28.07
C LEU A 355 4.90 15.07 29.33
N PRO A 356 4.21 15.06 30.50
CA PRO A 356 4.75 15.66 31.72
C PRO A 356 5.94 14.91 32.26
N MET A 357 6.75 15.59 33.09
CA MET A 357 7.92 15.00 33.76
C MET A 357 7.54 13.88 34.75
N LYS A 358 6.32 13.89 35.29
CA LYS A 358 5.77 12.85 36.15
C LYS A 358 4.31 12.60 35.79
N GLY A 359 3.91 11.35 35.75
CA GLY A 359 2.55 10.96 35.41
C GLY A 359 2.40 9.48 35.15
N LYS A 360 1.38 9.15 34.36
CA LYS A 360 1.16 7.79 33.86
C LYS A 360 0.65 7.83 32.43
N MET A 361 0.85 6.73 31.72
CA MET A 361 0.18 6.44 30.45
C MET A 361 -0.58 5.13 30.58
N ASP A 362 -1.83 5.11 30.13
CA ASP A 362 -2.65 3.89 30.14
C ASP A 362 -2.23 2.99 28.97
N ARG A 363 -2.12 1.69 29.23
CA ARG A 363 -1.84 0.70 28.17
C ARG A 363 -3.12 0.33 27.44
N LEU A 364 -3.18 0.58 26.14
CA LEU A 364 -4.28 0.17 25.27
C LEU A 364 -4.12 -1.28 24.78
N LEU A 365 -2.86 -1.68 24.49
CA LEU A 365 -2.56 -3.00 23.96
C LEU A 365 -1.09 -3.35 24.22
N TYR A 366 -0.82 -4.63 24.45
CA TYR A 366 0.52 -5.20 24.46
C TYR A 366 0.54 -6.53 23.71
N THR A 367 1.45 -6.67 22.73
CA THR A 367 1.67 -7.94 22.03
C THR A 367 2.87 -8.68 22.63
N TYR A 368 2.86 -9.98 22.57
CA TYR A 368 3.94 -10.87 22.99
C TYR A 368 4.03 -12.08 22.05
N GLU A 369 5.00 -12.94 22.24
CA GLU A 369 5.30 -14.01 21.28
C GLU A 369 4.08 -14.91 20.99
N GLN A 370 3.25 -15.23 22.00
CA GLN A 370 2.15 -16.17 21.86
C GLN A 370 0.78 -15.50 21.59
N GLY A 371 0.69 -14.16 21.69
CA GLY A 371 -0.59 -13.47 21.52
C GLY A 371 -0.52 -11.97 21.87
N TYR A 372 -1.60 -11.46 22.42
CA TYR A 372 -1.69 -10.07 22.88
C TYR A 372 -2.66 -9.93 24.06
N THR A 373 -2.62 -8.80 24.73
CA THR A 373 -3.58 -8.44 25.79
C THR A 373 -4.03 -6.98 25.66
N MET A 374 -5.28 -6.76 26.04
CA MET A 374 -5.89 -5.43 26.20
C MET A 374 -6.40 -5.22 27.63
N GLU A 375 -5.98 -6.09 28.57
CA GLU A 375 -6.30 -5.88 29.98
C GLU A 375 -5.76 -4.52 30.42
N PRO A 376 -6.58 -3.73 31.15
CA PRO A 376 -6.18 -2.42 31.64
C PRO A 376 -4.91 -2.47 32.50
N ASP A 377 -3.97 -1.62 32.15
CA ASP A 377 -2.69 -1.47 32.86
C ASP A 377 -2.13 -0.08 32.55
N TYR A 378 -1.09 0.34 33.23
CA TYR A 378 -0.44 1.62 33.00
C TYR A 378 1.07 1.57 33.18
N VAL A 379 1.75 2.54 32.61
CA VAL A 379 3.18 2.76 32.79
C VAL A 379 3.40 4.12 33.44
N LEU A 380 4.30 4.18 34.41
CA LEU A 380 4.66 5.43 35.08
C LEU A 380 5.63 6.25 34.23
N ILE A 381 5.40 7.54 34.17
CA ILE A 381 6.37 8.52 33.67
C ILE A 381 7.15 9.03 34.87
N ASP A 382 8.46 8.89 34.84
CA ASP A 382 9.35 9.51 35.81
C ASP A 382 10.47 10.26 35.06
N GLN A 383 10.76 11.47 35.48
CA GLN A 383 11.71 12.38 34.83
C GLN A 383 11.48 12.56 33.32
N GLY A 384 10.21 12.48 32.86
CA GLY A 384 9.84 12.60 31.45
C GLY A 384 10.10 11.34 30.62
N GLU A 385 10.42 10.23 31.25
CA GLU A 385 10.75 8.96 30.59
C GLU A 385 9.80 7.85 31.03
N VAL A 386 9.63 6.86 30.19
CA VAL A 386 9.05 5.56 30.53
C VAL A 386 10.11 4.46 30.37
N VAL A 387 10.17 3.57 31.34
CA VAL A 387 11.09 2.40 31.33
C VAL A 387 10.26 1.14 31.26
N LEU A 388 10.54 0.29 30.26
CA LEU A 388 9.78 -0.92 29.98
C LEU A 388 10.67 -2.11 29.70
N ASN A 389 10.30 -3.26 30.24
CA ASN A 389 10.86 -4.54 29.84
C ASN A 389 10.01 -5.15 28.72
N MET A 390 10.45 -5.00 27.48
CA MET A 390 9.76 -5.48 26.29
C MET A 390 10.18 -6.90 25.94
N GLY A 391 9.22 -7.80 25.84
CA GLY A 391 9.45 -9.17 25.36
C GLY A 391 9.99 -9.21 23.92
N ARG A 392 10.45 -10.39 23.49
CA ARG A 392 10.85 -10.61 22.09
C ARG A 392 9.65 -10.46 21.14
N HIS A 393 9.88 -9.86 19.97
CA HIS A 393 8.87 -9.62 18.94
C HIS A 393 7.56 -9.07 19.54
N SER A 394 7.65 -7.96 20.24
CA SER A 394 6.51 -7.37 20.94
C SER A 394 6.31 -5.90 20.59
N ALA A 395 5.09 -5.42 20.78
CA ALA A 395 4.73 -4.03 20.64
C ALA A 395 3.77 -3.61 21.77
N ILE A 396 3.85 -2.34 22.18
CA ILE A 396 2.94 -1.75 23.15
C ILE A 396 2.39 -0.43 22.63
N ILE A 397 1.13 -0.16 22.94
CA ILE A 397 0.47 1.10 22.67
C ILE A 397 0.08 1.72 24.01
N LEU A 398 0.62 2.89 24.30
CA LEU A 398 0.39 3.69 25.49
C LEU A 398 -0.36 4.98 25.11
N CYS A 399 -1.31 5.39 25.93
CA CYS A 399 -2.14 6.58 25.73
C CYS A 399 -2.08 7.52 26.93
N SER A 400 -1.88 8.82 26.68
CA SER A 400 -2.13 9.86 27.69
C SER A 400 -3.65 10.10 27.81
N ARG A 401 -4.15 10.14 29.01
CA ARG A 401 -5.55 10.52 29.31
C ARG A 401 -5.61 11.54 30.43
#